data_b1989feb07c9c20a77a0bdd3e4b24bfb
#
_entry.id   b1989feb07c9c20a77a0bdd3e4b24bfb
#
_cell.length_a   1.000
_cell.length_b   1.000
_cell.length_c   1.000
_cell.angle_alpha   90.00
_cell.angle_beta   90.00
_cell.angle_gamma   90.00
#
_symmetry.space_group_name_H-M   'P 1'
#
loop_
_entity.id
_entity.type
_entity.pdbx_description
1 polymer ?
#
loop_
_entity_poly.entity_id
_entity_poly.type
_entity_poly.pdbx_seq_one_letter_code
_entity_poly.pdbx_strand_id
1 'polypeptide(L)'
;MATIGLRDLYRAPITIGTSGAEEYGTPVRMAKAISAELSVEVAEAILYADDGADEVVKEFVSGEITLNVNDLLPADLAALLGQKQDTDKVVYGSDSDEAPYTAIGFRAKKAGGTYKYIWLYKVKFAIPNENYTTKGDSIEFTTPEIVGQFIKRSDGLWKAEHVAEPTNSVATAWFTSVREPNNAGS
;
A
#
# COMPACT_ATOMS: atom_id res chain seq x y z
N MET A 1 0.06 -3.27 -22.32
CA MET A 1 -1.42 -3.29 -22.21
C MET A 1 -1.83 -2.38 -21.07
N ALA A 2 -2.84 -1.53 -21.28
CA ALA A 2 -3.33 -0.60 -20.27
C ALA A 2 -4.03 -1.32 -19.11
N THR A 3 -4.03 -0.69 -17.95
CA THR A 3 -4.77 -1.12 -16.76
C THR A 3 -6.18 -0.52 -16.81
N ILE A 4 -7.21 -1.32 -16.55
CA ILE A 4 -8.61 -0.93 -16.70
C ILE A 4 -9.44 -1.04 -15.43
N GLY A 5 -8.86 -1.40 -14.29
CA GLY A 5 -9.61 -1.47 -13.03
C GLY A 5 -8.78 -1.96 -11.88
N LEU A 6 -9.03 -1.40 -10.71
CA LEU A 6 -8.43 -1.75 -9.43
C LEU A 6 -9.38 -2.67 -8.65
N ARG A 7 -8.83 -3.68 -7.97
CA ARG A 7 -9.62 -4.63 -7.15
C ARG A 7 -8.81 -5.14 -5.95
N ASP A 8 -9.56 -5.64 -4.98
CA ASP A 8 -9.05 -6.47 -3.89
C ASP A 8 -7.92 -5.79 -3.11
N LEU A 9 -8.28 -4.73 -2.39
CA LEU A 9 -7.38 -4.04 -1.49
C LEU A 9 -7.25 -4.82 -0.18
N TYR A 10 -6.01 -5.13 0.19
CA TYR A 10 -5.64 -5.84 1.42
C TYR A 10 -4.63 -5.05 2.21
N ARG A 11 -4.68 -5.20 3.52
CA ARG A 11 -3.63 -4.76 4.45
C ARG A 11 -3.10 -5.95 5.23
N ALA A 12 -1.84 -5.92 5.60
CA ALA A 12 -1.25 -6.88 6.51
C ALA A 12 -0.42 -6.13 7.56
N PRO A 13 -0.63 -6.38 8.85
CA PRO A 13 0.16 -5.75 9.90
C PRO A 13 1.61 -6.20 9.81
N ILE A 14 2.52 -5.31 10.20
CA ILE A 14 3.95 -5.60 10.26
C ILE A 14 4.37 -5.65 11.72
N THR A 15 5.12 -6.66 12.07
CA THR A 15 5.85 -6.78 13.34
C THR A 15 7.34 -6.88 13.04
N ILE A 16 8.15 -6.45 13.99
CA ILE A 16 9.60 -6.63 13.90
C ILE A 16 9.94 -7.89 14.68
N GLY A 17 10.44 -8.90 13.98
CA GLY A 17 10.89 -10.14 14.59
C GLY A 17 12.13 -9.97 15.47
N THR A 18 12.49 -11.00 16.20
CA THR A 18 13.66 -11.00 17.09
C THR A 18 15.00 -10.81 16.35
N SER A 19 15.02 -11.10 15.07
CA SER A 19 16.18 -10.87 14.17
C SER A 19 16.26 -9.44 13.64
N GLY A 20 15.27 -8.58 13.92
CA GLY A 20 15.15 -7.24 13.35
C GLY A 20 14.53 -7.20 11.95
N ALA A 21 14.16 -8.35 11.40
CA ALA A 21 13.47 -8.43 10.11
C ALA A 21 11.97 -8.13 10.27
N GLU A 22 11.37 -7.60 9.22
CA GLU A 22 9.92 -7.39 9.14
C GLU A 22 9.21 -8.74 8.95
N GLU A 23 8.24 -9.00 9.82
CA GLU A 23 7.33 -10.15 9.73
C GLU A 23 5.91 -9.64 9.45
N TYR A 24 5.18 -10.36 8.60
CA TYR A 24 3.85 -9.96 8.17
C TYR A 24 2.78 -10.87 8.78
N GLY A 25 1.78 -10.25 9.37
CA GLY A 25 0.57 -10.95 9.79
C GLY A 25 -0.31 -11.34 8.60
N THR A 26 -1.40 -12.02 8.91
CA THR A 26 -2.38 -12.45 7.89
C THR A 26 -3.01 -11.24 7.20
N PRO A 27 -3.01 -11.21 5.86
CA PRO A 27 -3.68 -10.17 5.10
C PRO A 27 -5.18 -10.10 5.39
N VAL A 28 -5.66 -8.90 5.62
CA VAL A 28 -7.08 -8.60 5.84
C VAL A 28 -7.58 -7.74 4.68
N ARG A 29 -8.71 -8.14 4.10
CA ARG A 29 -9.33 -7.36 3.04
C ARG A 29 -9.92 -6.08 3.62
N MET A 30 -9.63 -4.98 2.99
CA MET A 30 -10.16 -3.66 3.31
C MET A 30 -11.38 -3.33 2.43
N ALA A 31 -11.77 -2.07 2.44
CA ALA A 31 -12.78 -1.48 1.59
C ALA A 31 -12.58 -1.76 0.09
N LYS A 32 -13.62 -1.51 -0.70
CA LYS A 32 -13.50 -1.55 -2.17
C LYS A 32 -12.73 -0.33 -2.65
N ALA A 33 -11.61 -0.54 -3.29
CA ALA A 33 -10.81 0.52 -3.86
C ALA A 33 -11.47 1.10 -5.12
N ILE A 34 -11.47 2.42 -5.22
CA ILE A 34 -11.88 3.19 -6.39
C ILE A 34 -10.65 3.51 -7.22
N SER A 35 -9.62 4.07 -6.58
CA SER A 35 -8.33 4.34 -7.20
C SER A 35 -7.17 4.12 -6.24
N ALA A 36 -5.99 3.86 -6.79
CA ALA A 36 -4.73 3.88 -6.08
C ALA A 36 -3.70 4.60 -6.97
N GLU A 37 -3.13 5.65 -6.45
CA GLU A 37 -2.09 6.40 -7.11
C GLU A 37 -0.78 6.19 -6.36
N LEU A 38 0.29 5.84 -7.10
CA LEU A 38 1.62 5.66 -6.55
C LEU A 38 2.55 6.70 -7.15
N SER A 39 3.22 7.44 -6.28
CA SER A 39 4.31 8.35 -6.60
C SER A 39 5.59 7.84 -5.96
N VAL A 40 6.70 7.88 -6.69
CA VAL A 40 8.00 7.39 -6.22
C VAL A 40 8.99 8.54 -6.26
N GLU A 41 9.67 8.76 -5.16
CA GLU A 41 10.75 9.72 -5.03
C GLU A 41 12.10 9.02 -5.21
N VAL A 42 12.93 9.58 -6.08
CA VAL A 42 14.24 9.05 -6.46
C VAL A 42 15.30 10.11 -6.21
N ALA A 43 16.34 9.76 -5.46
CA ALA A 43 17.54 10.58 -5.40
C ALA A 43 18.37 10.36 -6.65
N GLU A 44 18.86 11.45 -7.25
CA GLU A 44 19.70 11.43 -8.44
C GLU A 44 21.01 12.14 -8.15
N ALA A 45 22.11 11.51 -8.50
CA ALA A 45 23.46 12.10 -8.49
C ALA A 45 24.11 11.88 -9.86
N ILE A 46 24.72 12.94 -10.39
CA ILE A 46 25.42 12.91 -11.66
C ILE A 46 26.90 13.17 -11.39
N LEU A 47 27.75 12.23 -11.80
CA LEU A 47 29.20 12.42 -11.84
C LEU A 47 29.57 13.01 -13.19
N TYR A 48 30.33 14.10 -13.16
CA TYR A 48 30.89 14.74 -14.36
C TYR A 48 32.38 14.43 -14.44
N ALA A 49 32.82 13.99 -15.62
CA ALA A 49 34.23 13.81 -15.95
C ALA A 49 34.46 14.30 -17.39
N ASP A 50 35.65 14.85 -17.65
CA ASP A 50 36.09 15.36 -18.98
C ASP A 50 35.03 16.25 -19.70
N ASP A 51 34.47 17.23 -18.94
CA ASP A 51 33.45 18.20 -19.41
C ASP A 51 32.10 17.60 -19.85
N GLY A 52 31.81 16.35 -19.45
CA GLY A 52 30.55 15.66 -19.72
C GLY A 52 29.99 14.89 -18.51
N ALA A 53 28.72 14.50 -18.60
CA ALA A 53 28.14 13.57 -17.63
C ALA A 53 28.68 12.16 -17.90
N ASP A 54 29.42 11.60 -16.92
CA ASP A 54 30.05 10.29 -17.02
C ASP A 54 29.16 9.19 -16.41
N GLU A 55 28.59 9.43 -15.24
CA GLU A 55 27.75 8.46 -14.54
C GLU A 55 26.52 9.12 -13.90
N VAL A 56 25.37 8.43 -13.98
CA VAL A 56 24.11 8.85 -13.33
C VAL A 56 23.67 7.76 -12.39
N VAL A 57 23.63 8.07 -11.09
CA VAL A 57 23.12 7.17 -10.06
C VAL A 57 21.73 7.60 -9.65
N LYS A 58 20.77 6.66 -9.65
CA LYS A 58 19.40 6.88 -9.19
C LYS A 58 19.04 5.85 -8.14
N GLU A 59 18.65 6.32 -6.97
CA GLU A 59 18.29 5.46 -5.84
C GLU A 59 16.89 5.77 -5.35
N PHE A 60 16.13 4.71 -5.01
CA PHE A 60 14.84 4.84 -4.37
C PHE A 60 14.99 5.45 -2.97
N VAL A 61 14.26 6.52 -2.70
CA VAL A 61 14.22 7.18 -1.38
C VAL A 61 12.96 6.77 -0.63
N SER A 62 11.82 7.10 -1.17
CA SER A 62 10.51 6.86 -0.59
C SER A 62 9.44 6.87 -1.69
N GLY A 63 8.21 6.66 -1.31
CA GLY A 63 7.09 6.90 -2.21
C GLY A 63 5.83 7.18 -1.42
N GLU A 64 4.82 7.63 -2.13
CA GLU A 64 3.51 7.94 -1.61
C GLU A 64 2.46 7.09 -2.31
N ILE A 65 1.51 6.59 -1.55
CA ILE A 65 0.31 5.95 -2.07
C ILE A 65 -0.92 6.72 -1.62
N THR A 66 -1.73 7.14 -2.57
CA THR A 66 -3.04 7.73 -2.33
C THR A 66 -4.11 6.70 -2.69
N LEU A 67 -4.89 6.31 -1.70
CA LEU A 67 -5.99 5.35 -1.84
C LEU A 67 -7.34 6.07 -1.75
N ASN A 68 -8.14 5.95 -2.79
CA ASN A 68 -9.54 6.36 -2.78
C ASN A 68 -10.41 5.11 -2.66
N VAL A 69 -11.28 5.05 -1.68
CA VAL A 69 -12.09 3.88 -1.36
C VAL A 69 -13.58 4.24 -1.27
N ASN A 70 -14.44 3.25 -1.47
CA ASN A 70 -15.89 3.49 -1.40
C ASN A 70 -16.37 3.81 0.03
N ASP A 71 -15.70 3.24 1.02
CA ASP A 71 -15.98 3.41 2.44
C ASP A 71 -14.75 2.97 3.23
N LEU A 72 -14.42 3.67 4.31
CA LEU A 72 -13.32 3.31 5.20
C LEU A 72 -13.91 2.99 6.57
N LEU A 73 -14.00 1.70 6.86
CA LEU A 73 -14.58 1.25 8.12
C LEU A 73 -13.72 1.74 9.32
N PRO A 74 -14.35 2.13 10.43
CA PRO A 74 -13.62 2.57 11.63
C PRO A 74 -12.55 1.58 12.10
N ALA A 75 -12.83 0.27 11.99
CA ALA A 75 -11.86 -0.77 12.37
C ALA A 75 -10.61 -0.79 11.46
N ASP A 76 -10.78 -0.52 10.16
CA ASP A 76 -9.65 -0.45 9.23
C ASP A 76 -8.85 0.83 9.47
N LEU A 77 -9.54 1.96 9.69
CA LEU A 77 -8.91 3.22 10.03
C LEU A 77 -8.11 3.11 11.33
N ALA A 78 -8.71 2.53 12.38
CA ALA A 78 -8.05 2.28 13.65
C ALA A 78 -6.76 1.44 13.48
N ALA A 79 -6.82 0.40 12.66
CA ALA A 79 -5.66 -0.45 12.40
C ALA A 79 -4.56 0.24 11.58
N LEU A 80 -4.91 1.16 10.68
CA LEU A 80 -3.95 1.92 9.87
C LEU A 80 -3.31 3.08 10.65
N LEU A 81 -4.05 3.67 11.60
CA LEU A 81 -3.61 4.83 12.36
C LEU A 81 -3.14 4.50 13.79
N GLY A 82 -3.24 3.23 14.21
CA GLY A 82 -2.87 2.83 15.57
C GLY A 82 -3.86 3.28 16.65
N GLN A 83 -5.10 3.61 16.27
CA GLN A 83 -6.14 4.06 17.18
C GLN A 83 -6.73 2.91 17.99
N LYS A 84 -7.22 3.21 19.18
CA LYS A 84 -7.85 2.24 20.06
C LYS A 84 -9.32 2.05 19.70
N GLN A 85 -9.74 0.80 19.62
CA GLN A 85 -11.14 0.42 19.46
C GLN A 85 -11.61 -0.31 20.73
N ASP A 86 -12.77 0.07 21.26
CA ASP A 86 -13.37 -0.59 22.42
C ASP A 86 -14.22 -1.81 22.04
N THR A 87 -14.83 -2.45 23.04
CA THR A 87 -15.71 -3.62 22.87
C THR A 87 -17.00 -3.29 22.10
N ASP A 88 -17.43 -2.05 22.13
CA ASP A 88 -18.61 -1.54 21.42
C ASP A 88 -18.28 -1.08 19.99
N LYS A 89 -17.02 -1.30 19.55
CA LYS A 89 -16.49 -0.91 18.23
C LYS A 89 -16.38 0.59 18.01
N VAL A 90 -16.35 1.37 19.08
CA VAL A 90 -16.06 2.79 19.03
C VAL A 90 -14.55 2.99 18.92
N VAL A 91 -14.13 3.82 17.99
CA VAL A 91 -12.72 4.17 17.78
C VAL A 91 -12.45 5.53 18.37
N TYR A 92 -11.37 5.62 19.13
CA TYR A 92 -10.94 6.85 19.81
C TYR A 92 -9.63 7.32 19.19
N GLY A 93 -9.64 8.55 18.69
CA GLY A 93 -8.43 9.25 18.24
C GLY A 93 -7.77 9.98 19.40
N SER A 94 -6.47 9.80 19.55
CA SER A 94 -5.64 10.46 20.55
C SER A 94 -4.43 11.13 19.91
N ASP A 95 -3.90 12.16 20.54
CA ASP A 95 -2.64 12.80 20.16
C ASP A 95 -1.41 11.89 20.34
N SER A 96 -1.57 10.83 21.13
CA SER A 96 -0.55 9.81 21.36
C SER A 96 -0.63 8.61 20.41
N ASP A 97 -1.59 8.61 19.48
CA ASP A 97 -1.71 7.51 18.50
C ASP A 97 -0.52 7.53 17.54
N GLU A 98 0.08 6.38 17.37
CA GLU A 98 1.16 6.18 16.41
C GLU A 98 0.73 5.18 15.33
N ALA A 99 0.63 5.67 14.08
CA ALA A 99 0.30 4.82 12.95
C ALA A 99 1.35 3.72 12.78
N PRO A 100 0.97 2.43 12.79
CA PRO A 100 1.89 1.34 12.57
C PRO A 100 2.28 1.24 11.10
N TYR A 101 3.43 0.63 10.82
CA TYR A 101 3.73 0.20 9.47
C TYR A 101 2.83 -0.97 9.06
N THR A 102 2.36 -0.93 7.83
CA THR A 102 1.42 -1.91 7.29
C THR A 102 1.81 -2.24 5.85
N ALA A 103 1.74 -3.49 5.44
CA ALA A 103 1.85 -3.85 4.03
C ALA A 103 0.50 -3.66 3.34
N ILE A 104 0.52 -3.11 2.12
CA ILE A 104 -0.67 -2.87 1.30
C ILE A 104 -0.58 -3.68 0.02
N GLY A 105 -1.59 -4.50 -0.22
CA GLY A 105 -1.71 -5.33 -1.40
C GLY A 105 -2.96 -5.01 -2.21
N PHE A 106 -2.85 -5.01 -3.53
CA PHE A 106 -3.97 -4.86 -4.44
C PHE A 106 -3.66 -5.47 -5.80
N ARG A 107 -4.69 -5.62 -6.62
CA ARG A 107 -4.51 -6.02 -8.01
C ARG A 107 -5.23 -5.09 -8.97
N ALA A 108 -4.66 -4.95 -10.15
CA ALA A 108 -5.21 -4.14 -11.22
C ALA A 108 -5.43 -4.98 -12.48
N LYS A 109 -6.65 -4.94 -13.05
CA LYS A 109 -6.99 -5.66 -14.27
C LYS A 109 -6.33 -5.01 -15.46
N LYS A 110 -5.73 -5.82 -16.34
CA LYS A 110 -5.17 -5.40 -17.63
C LYS A 110 -6.10 -5.77 -18.79
N ALA A 111 -5.98 -5.04 -19.88
CA ALA A 111 -6.84 -5.21 -21.07
C ALA A 111 -6.79 -6.60 -21.71
N GLY A 112 -5.84 -7.46 -21.40
CA GLY A 112 -5.72 -8.82 -21.94
C GLY A 112 -6.24 -9.94 -21.04
N GLY A 113 -7.04 -9.62 -20.00
CA GLY A 113 -7.56 -10.63 -19.06
C GLY A 113 -6.62 -10.99 -17.91
N THR A 114 -5.36 -10.58 -17.96
CA THR A 114 -4.39 -10.73 -16.89
C THR A 114 -4.58 -9.67 -15.82
N TYR A 115 -3.98 -9.89 -14.65
CA TYR A 115 -3.94 -8.93 -13.56
C TYR A 115 -2.50 -8.59 -13.20
N LYS A 116 -2.28 -7.35 -12.83
CA LYS A 116 -1.07 -6.91 -12.16
C LYS A 116 -1.33 -6.94 -10.66
N TYR A 117 -0.62 -7.78 -9.94
CA TYR A 117 -0.66 -7.96 -8.50
C TYR A 117 0.46 -7.17 -7.89
N ILE A 118 0.19 -6.44 -6.80
CA ILE A 118 1.17 -5.56 -6.16
C ILE A 118 1.10 -5.76 -4.65
N TRP A 119 2.27 -5.79 -4.00
CA TRP A 119 2.46 -5.55 -2.58
C TRP A 119 3.43 -4.39 -2.39
N LEU A 120 3.05 -3.41 -1.57
CA LEU A 120 3.94 -2.42 -0.97
C LEU A 120 4.25 -2.89 0.44
N TYR A 121 5.51 -3.08 0.74
CA TYR A 121 5.93 -3.80 1.93
C TYR A 121 5.83 -3.01 3.23
N LYS A 122 6.07 -1.72 3.22
CA LYS A 122 6.20 -0.92 4.44
C LYS A 122 5.62 0.47 4.24
N VAL A 123 4.33 0.60 4.54
CA VAL A 123 3.52 1.81 4.36
C VAL A 123 3.09 2.32 5.73
N LYS A 124 3.18 3.62 5.94
CA LYS A 124 2.65 4.32 7.12
C LYS A 124 1.65 5.37 6.67
N PHE A 125 0.44 5.32 7.19
CA PHE A 125 -0.64 6.21 6.78
C PHE A 125 -0.71 7.47 7.62
N ALA A 126 -1.11 8.57 6.99
CA ALA A 126 -1.46 9.81 7.66
C ALA A 126 -2.95 9.82 8.02
N ILE A 127 -3.31 10.64 9.00
CA ILE A 127 -4.72 10.87 9.35
C ILE A 127 -5.42 11.50 8.15
N PRO A 128 -6.51 10.87 7.64
CA PRO A 128 -7.22 11.40 6.48
C PRO A 128 -7.97 12.68 6.82
N ASN A 129 -8.12 13.54 5.81
CA ASN A 129 -9.08 14.63 5.89
C ASN A 129 -10.49 14.08 5.62
N GLU A 130 -11.44 14.47 6.44
CA GLU A 130 -12.83 14.08 6.31
C GLU A 130 -13.69 15.29 5.92
N ASN A 131 -14.58 15.12 4.96
CA ASN A 131 -15.51 16.14 4.53
C ASN A 131 -16.92 15.57 4.52
N TYR A 132 -17.83 16.25 5.22
CA TYR A 132 -19.23 15.87 5.34
C TYR A 132 -20.10 16.96 4.74
N THR A 133 -20.92 16.62 3.75
CA THR A 133 -21.85 17.54 3.09
C THR A 133 -23.28 17.08 3.28
N THR A 134 -24.18 18.05 3.46
CA THR A 134 -25.63 17.78 3.52
C THR A 134 -26.14 17.35 2.14
N LYS A 135 -27.05 16.39 2.11
CA LYS A 135 -27.72 15.98 0.88
C LYS A 135 -28.49 17.17 0.29
N GLY A 136 -28.17 17.55 -0.94
CA GLY A 136 -28.92 18.50 -1.76
C GLY A 136 -29.98 17.82 -2.64
N ASP A 137 -30.40 18.51 -3.67
CA ASP A 137 -31.38 17.99 -4.66
C ASP A 137 -30.78 16.87 -5.54
N SER A 138 -29.44 16.82 -5.66
CA SER A 138 -28.68 15.75 -6.32
C SER A 138 -28.01 14.84 -5.30
N ILE A 139 -27.85 13.56 -5.66
CA ILE A 139 -27.09 12.59 -4.85
C ILE A 139 -25.64 12.66 -5.30
N GLU A 140 -24.77 13.19 -4.42
CA GLU A 140 -23.33 13.17 -4.61
C GLU A 140 -22.69 12.19 -3.61
N PHE A 141 -21.78 11.35 -4.10
CA PHE A 141 -21.03 10.44 -3.25
C PHE A 141 -19.72 11.09 -2.83
N THR A 142 -19.53 11.25 -1.52
CA THR A 142 -18.21 11.59 -0.97
C THR A 142 -17.46 10.31 -0.67
N THR A 143 -16.30 10.13 -1.27
CA THR A 143 -15.46 8.95 -1.09
C THR A 143 -14.23 9.32 -0.27
N PRO A 144 -13.93 8.57 0.81
CA PRO A 144 -12.77 8.86 1.63
C PRO A 144 -11.46 8.57 0.89
N GLU A 145 -10.50 9.43 1.16
CA GLU A 145 -9.14 9.33 0.65
C GLU A 145 -8.17 9.19 1.81
N ILE A 146 -7.24 8.26 1.71
CA ILE A 146 -6.17 8.09 2.69
C ILE A 146 -4.82 8.05 1.99
N VAL A 147 -3.87 8.80 2.53
CA VAL A 147 -2.52 8.93 1.99
C VAL A 147 -1.54 8.21 2.91
N GLY A 148 -0.67 7.41 2.33
CA GLY A 148 0.39 6.72 3.03
C GLY A 148 1.74 6.90 2.35
N GLN A 149 2.78 6.99 3.15
CA GLN A 149 4.15 6.97 2.66
C GLN A 149 4.72 5.56 2.78
N PHE A 150 5.42 5.10 1.76
CA PHE A 150 6.11 3.82 1.79
C PHE A 150 7.62 3.98 1.66
N ILE A 151 8.32 3.14 2.38
CA ILE A 151 9.77 3.09 2.42
C ILE A 151 10.26 1.68 2.14
N LYS A 152 11.57 1.53 1.95
CA LYS A 152 12.21 0.21 1.83
C LYS A 152 12.25 -0.53 3.18
N ARG A 153 12.21 -1.85 3.12
CA ARG A 153 12.47 -2.77 4.23
C ARG A 153 13.95 -2.74 4.62
N SER A 154 14.28 -3.46 5.69
CA SER A 154 15.66 -3.67 6.14
C SER A 154 16.55 -4.35 5.09
N ASP A 155 15.97 -5.19 4.23
CA ASP A 155 16.65 -5.87 3.11
C ASP A 155 16.69 -5.05 1.80
N GLY A 156 16.19 -3.80 1.80
CA GLY A 156 16.18 -2.90 0.65
C GLY A 156 14.95 -3.05 -0.26
N LEU A 157 14.10 -4.02 -0.05
CA LEU A 157 12.88 -4.20 -0.86
C LEU A 157 11.78 -3.23 -0.44
N TRP A 158 11.06 -2.69 -1.40
CA TRP A 158 9.92 -1.79 -1.15
C TRP A 158 8.62 -2.24 -1.81
N LYS A 159 8.72 -3.05 -2.87
CA LYS A 159 7.57 -3.53 -3.65
C LYS A 159 7.79 -4.95 -4.16
N ALA A 160 6.71 -5.74 -4.23
CA ALA A 160 6.62 -6.90 -5.10
C ALA A 160 5.56 -6.67 -6.15
N GLU A 161 5.80 -7.10 -7.38
CA GLU A 161 4.77 -7.10 -8.42
C GLU A 161 4.84 -8.36 -9.28
N HIS A 162 3.66 -8.79 -9.73
CA HIS A 162 3.52 -9.95 -10.60
C HIS A 162 2.38 -9.71 -11.60
N VAL A 163 2.58 -10.16 -12.84
CA VAL A 163 1.55 -10.10 -13.88
C VAL A 163 1.21 -11.51 -14.31
N ALA A 164 -0.02 -11.91 -14.04
CA ALA A 164 -0.47 -13.27 -14.36
C ALA A 164 -1.97 -13.33 -14.61
N GLU A 165 -2.42 -14.45 -15.16
CA GLU A 165 -3.82 -14.83 -15.17
C GLU A 165 -4.31 -15.19 -13.77
N PRO A 166 -5.61 -15.03 -13.46
CA PRO A 166 -6.17 -15.33 -12.14
C PRO A 166 -5.99 -16.78 -11.68
N THR A 167 -5.84 -17.69 -12.64
CA THR A 167 -5.66 -19.15 -12.42
C THR A 167 -4.23 -19.55 -12.12
N ASN A 168 -3.27 -18.64 -12.28
CA ASN A 168 -1.87 -18.90 -11.96
C ASN A 168 -1.70 -19.18 -10.46
N SER A 169 -0.90 -20.17 -10.08
CA SER A 169 -0.69 -20.61 -8.70
C SER A 169 -0.15 -19.51 -7.78
N VAL A 170 0.74 -18.66 -8.28
CA VAL A 170 1.27 -17.51 -7.53
C VAL A 170 0.18 -16.46 -7.34
N ALA A 171 -0.62 -16.22 -8.38
CA ALA A 171 -1.72 -15.25 -8.34
C ALA A 171 -2.83 -15.66 -7.37
N THR A 172 -3.19 -16.95 -7.31
CA THR A 172 -4.22 -17.47 -6.40
C THR A 172 -3.80 -17.37 -4.93
N ALA A 173 -2.52 -17.52 -4.64
CA ALA A 173 -1.95 -17.41 -3.30
C ALA A 173 -1.53 -15.98 -2.92
N TRP A 174 -1.62 -15.00 -3.82
CA TRP A 174 -1.04 -13.66 -3.65
C TRP A 174 -1.50 -12.93 -2.39
N PHE A 175 -2.77 -13.07 -2.03
CA PHE A 175 -3.36 -12.40 -0.86
C PHE A 175 -3.57 -13.35 0.34
N THR A 176 -3.08 -14.57 0.27
CA THR A 176 -3.09 -15.50 1.42
C THR A 176 -2.01 -15.11 2.44
N SER A 177 -0.88 -14.63 1.96
CA SER A 177 0.21 -14.06 2.75
C SER A 177 0.90 -12.96 1.96
N VAL A 178 1.59 -12.05 2.63
CA VAL A 178 2.44 -11.08 1.94
C VAL A 178 3.54 -11.83 1.20
N ARG A 179 3.68 -11.55 -0.10
CA ARG A 179 4.66 -12.26 -0.93
C ARG A 179 6.06 -11.78 -0.63
N GLU A 180 6.89 -12.67 -0.16
CA GLU A 180 8.31 -12.44 0.04
C GLU A 180 9.14 -13.16 -1.03
N PRO A 181 10.40 -12.74 -1.25
CA PRO A 181 11.29 -13.45 -2.16
C PRO A 181 11.41 -14.90 -1.76
N ASN A 182 11.24 -15.81 -2.71
CA ASN A 182 11.63 -17.19 -2.48
C ASN A 182 13.15 -17.25 -2.47
N ASN A 183 13.75 -17.54 -1.33
CA ASN A 183 15.18 -17.90 -1.23
C ASN A 183 15.41 -19.29 -1.82
N ALA A 184 14.94 -19.53 -3.03
CA ALA A 184 15.25 -20.72 -3.78
C ALA A 184 16.54 -20.48 -4.57
N GLY A 185 17.68 -20.73 -3.90
CA GLY A 185 18.96 -20.91 -4.56
C GLY A 185 19.84 -19.65 -4.68
N SER A 186 20.66 -19.40 -3.74
CA SER A 186 22.02 -18.92 -3.96
C SER A 186 22.93 -20.11 -4.26
#